data_0418a700bb7bb98a37988d75f854ca9a
#
_entry.id   0418a700bb7bb98a37988d75f854ca9a
#
_cell.length_a   1.000
_cell.length_b   1.000
_cell.length_c   1.000
_cell.angle_alpha   90.00
_cell.angle_beta   90.00
_cell.angle_gamma   90.00
#
_symmetry.space_group_name_H-M   'P 1'
#
loop_
_entity.id
_entity.type
_entity.pdbx_description
1 polymer ?
#
loop_
_entity_poly.entity_id
_entity_poly.type
_entity_poly.pdbx_seq_one_letter_code
_entity_poly.pdbx_strand_id
1 'polypeptide(L)'
;MLLRAFAKINLDLRVLGRRPDGYHEIKTIFQAVDWCDEIVLEPWNRFEFSAPGTPEDETNLVVRAVRAYERLAGIEARVRIQLKKNIPIGRGLGGGSADAAVTFIGLQRLYKLALPFDEIPETLRSLGSDVPFFALGGRAAGVGRGDEVYKLDDAVDYWVLLVDPGIVIPTVDAYSWLTVPDQSNTIESFCAETGFECSGDVWTNDFETPVFARYPDLARIKEELISLGAYRAALSGSGSTVFGQFQLLSEAIQAGSALEGRFRVKLTKPLPRWEYFQKIVEERPER
;
A
#
# COMPACT_ATOMS: atom_id res chain seq x y z
N MET A 1 -1.69 -23.00 -2.54
CA MET A 1 -1.49 -21.92 -3.52
C MET A 1 -0.41 -20.96 -3.01
N LEU A 2 0.31 -20.30 -3.89
CA LEU A 2 1.21 -19.20 -3.56
C LEU A 2 0.50 -17.89 -3.90
N LEU A 3 0.46 -16.97 -2.94
CA LEU A 3 -0.11 -15.65 -3.11
C LEU A 3 1.01 -14.62 -3.03
N ARG A 4 0.90 -13.53 -3.83
CA ARG A 4 1.82 -12.39 -3.81
C ARG A 4 1.09 -11.14 -3.38
N ALA A 5 1.51 -10.57 -2.26
CA ALA A 5 0.97 -9.34 -1.70
C ALA A 5 1.86 -8.17 -2.11
N PHE A 6 1.46 -7.42 -3.15
CA PHE A 6 2.26 -6.35 -3.74
C PHE A 6 2.22 -5.07 -2.91
N ALA A 7 3.32 -4.32 -2.91
CA ALA A 7 3.42 -3.01 -2.30
C ALA A 7 2.62 -1.95 -3.05
N LYS A 8 2.44 -0.78 -2.41
CA LYS A 8 1.93 0.44 -3.04
C LYS A 8 2.87 1.61 -2.81
N ILE A 9 2.73 2.63 -3.63
CA ILE A 9 3.18 3.99 -3.35
C ILE A 9 1.99 4.94 -3.40
N ASN A 10 2.12 6.11 -2.75
CA ASN A 10 1.16 7.20 -2.91
C ASN A 10 1.74 8.18 -3.95
N LEU A 11 1.10 8.27 -5.11
CA LEU A 11 1.50 9.24 -6.12
C LEU A 11 1.07 10.68 -5.73
N ASP A 12 -0.05 10.83 -5.06
CA ASP A 12 -0.52 12.07 -4.44
C ASP A 12 -1.10 11.71 -3.06
N LEU A 13 -0.91 12.57 -2.06
CA LEU A 13 -1.53 12.40 -0.75
C LEU A 13 -1.74 13.76 -0.11
N ARG A 14 -3.00 14.12 0.09
CA ARG A 14 -3.40 15.37 0.72
C ARG A 14 -4.27 15.10 1.93
N VAL A 15 -4.06 15.86 2.99
CA VAL A 15 -4.82 15.80 4.21
C VAL A 15 -5.74 17.00 4.27
N LEU A 16 -7.05 16.76 4.09
CA LEU A 16 -8.05 17.81 3.89
C LEU A 16 -8.62 18.35 5.20
N GLY A 17 -8.59 17.56 6.27
CA GLY A 17 -9.15 17.97 7.55
C GLY A 17 -9.13 16.86 8.59
N ARG A 18 -9.58 17.18 9.81
CA ARG A 18 -9.78 16.21 10.87
C ARG A 18 -11.25 15.81 10.93
N ARG A 19 -11.51 14.52 10.99
CA ARG A 19 -12.85 13.94 11.06
C ARG A 19 -13.35 13.86 12.50
N PRO A 20 -14.69 13.85 12.72
CA PRO A 20 -15.27 13.67 14.04
C PRO A 20 -14.93 12.33 14.71
N ASP A 21 -14.61 11.30 13.91
CA ASP A 21 -14.20 9.97 14.37
C ASP A 21 -12.73 9.89 14.83
N GLY A 22 -12.01 11.03 14.80
CA GLY A 22 -10.62 11.16 15.20
C GLY A 22 -9.61 10.84 14.11
N TYR A 23 -10.04 10.33 12.96
CA TYR A 23 -9.22 10.14 11.75
C TYR A 23 -9.07 11.46 10.98
N HIS A 24 -8.31 11.40 9.90
CA HIS A 24 -8.19 12.51 8.95
C HIS A 24 -8.94 12.21 7.66
N GLU A 25 -9.56 13.24 7.12
CA GLU A 25 -10.07 13.23 5.76
C GLU A 25 -8.89 13.38 4.81
N ILE A 26 -8.69 12.40 3.94
CA ILE A 26 -7.59 12.41 2.98
C ILE A 26 -8.08 12.23 1.56
N LYS A 27 -7.26 12.70 0.61
CA LYS A 27 -7.31 12.31 -0.78
C LYS A 27 -5.95 11.76 -1.17
N THR A 28 -5.94 10.64 -1.86
CA THR A 28 -4.70 10.04 -2.31
C THR A 28 -4.85 9.35 -3.66
N ILE A 29 -3.74 9.23 -4.39
CA ILE A 29 -3.64 8.36 -5.56
C ILE A 29 -2.66 7.24 -5.21
N PHE A 30 -3.19 6.04 -5.13
CA PHE A 30 -2.42 4.83 -4.95
C PHE A 30 -1.93 4.27 -6.28
N GLN A 31 -0.75 3.67 -6.27
CA GLN A 31 -0.22 2.85 -7.36
C GLN A 31 0.40 1.58 -6.79
N ALA A 32 -0.09 0.41 -7.22
CA ALA A 32 0.56 -0.86 -6.93
C ALA A 32 1.89 -0.97 -7.70
N VAL A 33 2.92 -1.52 -7.04
CA VAL A 33 4.26 -1.69 -7.63
C VAL A 33 4.74 -3.14 -7.48
N ASP A 34 5.58 -3.61 -8.42
CA ASP A 34 6.04 -5.00 -8.49
C ASP A 34 7.14 -5.30 -7.45
N TRP A 35 6.77 -5.23 -6.18
CA TRP A 35 7.52 -5.70 -5.02
C TRP A 35 6.54 -6.35 -4.05
N CYS A 36 6.70 -7.62 -3.72
CA CYS A 36 5.69 -8.35 -2.96
C CYS A 36 6.25 -9.15 -1.79
N ASP A 37 5.39 -9.36 -0.81
CA ASP A 37 5.48 -10.44 0.16
C ASP A 37 4.91 -11.72 -0.44
N GLU A 38 5.33 -12.86 0.07
CA GLU A 38 4.90 -14.18 -0.37
C GLU A 38 4.08 -14.87 0.73
N ILE A 39 2.89 -15.36 0.38
CA ILE A 39 2.01 -16.07 1.30
C ILE A 39 1.71 -17.44 0.73
N VAL A 40 2.14 -18.48 1.43
CA VAL A 40 1.74 -19.85 1.11
C VAL A 40 0.49 -20.17 1.92
N LEU A 41 -0.59 -20.52 1.22
CA LEU A 41 -1.87 -20.88 1.81
C LEU A 41 -2.23 -22.29 1.34
N GLU A 42 -2.47 -23.20 2.30
CA GLU A 42 -2.79 -24.60 2.04
C GLU A 42 -3.89 -25.12 2.98
N PRO A 43 -4.76 -26.01 2.52
CA PRO A 43 -5.73 -26.68 3.40
C PRO A 43 -5.00 -27.36 4.55
N TRP A 44 -5.58 -27.28 5.76
CA TRP A 44 -5.02 -27.90 6.97
C TRP A 44 -6.14 -28.38 7.87
N ASN A 45 -5.81 -29.07 8.96
CA ASN A 45 -6.82 -29.58 9.90
C ASN A 45 -7.32 -28.54 10.91
N ARG A 46 -6.60 -27.40 11.06
CA ARG A 46 -6.94 -26.25 11.91
C ARG A 46 -6.29 -25.00 11.32
N PHE A 47 -6.59 -23.83 11.87
CA PHE A 47 -5.85 -22.62 11.55
C PHE A 47 -4.44 -22.66 12.16
N GLU A 48 -3.44 -22.49 11.32
CA GLU A 48 -2.02 -22.29 11.71
C GLU A 48 -1.45 -21.12 10.91
N PHE A 49 -0.74 -20.23 11.61
CA PHE A 49 -0.08 -19.09 11.00
C PHE A 49 1.39 -19.03 11.43
N SER A 50 2.28 -18.74 10.49
CA SER A 50 3.70 -18.50 10.75
C SER A 50 4.21 -17.37 9.87
N ALA A 51 4.92 -16.42 10.52
CA ALA A 51 5.47 -15.22 9.88
C ALA A 51 6.75 -14.76 10.60
N PRO A 52 7.88 -15.43 10.39
CA PRO A 52 9.11 -15.12 11.08
C PRO A 52 9.49 -13.63 11.01
N GLY A 53 9.76 -13.02 12.17
CA GLY A 53 10.10 -11.60 12.28
C GLY A 53 8.91 -10.65 12.37
N THR A 54 7.67 -11.17 12.46
CA THR A 54 6.46 -10.39 12.72
C THR A 54 5.64 -11.04 13.84
N PRO A 55 4.68 -10.32 14.47
CA PRO A 55 3.74 -10.96 15.38
C PRO A 55 2.97 -12.11 14.69
N GLU A 56 2.75 -13.20 15.41
CA GLU A 56 1.99 -14.36 14.91
C GLU A 56 0.61 -14.51 15.61
N ASP A 57 0.14 -13.43 16.21
CA ASP A 57 -1.12 -13.35 16.97
C ASP A 57 -2.16 -12.42 16.30
N GLU A 58 -3.23 -12.11 17.02
CA GLU A 58 -4.35 -11.26 16.55
C GLU A 58 -3.94 -9.80 16.25
N THR A 59 -2.71 -9.39 16.54
CA THR A 59 -2.19 -8.07 16.12
C THR A 59 -1.74 -8.08 14.65
N ASN A 60 -1.50 -9.26 14.07
CA ASN A 60 -1.15 -9.39 12.67
C ASN A 60 -2.38 -9.28 11.77
N LEU A 61 -2.30 -8.46 10.73
CA LEU A 61 -3.42 -8.23 9.81
C LEU A 61 -3.81 -9.47 9.01
N VAL A 62 -2.90 -10.42 8.78
CA VAL A 62 -3.23 -11.73 8.17
C VAL A 62 -4.15 -12.53 9.07
N VAL A 63 -3.82 -12.63 10.37
CA VAL A 63 -4.68 -13.32 11.35
C VAL A 63 -6.04 -12.65 11.42
N ARG A 64 -6.07 -11.32 11.50
CA ARG A 64 -7.32 -10.54 11.50
C ARG A 64 -8.14 -10.75 10.22
N ALA A 65 -7.49 -10.87 9.06
CA ALA A 65 -8.17 -11.16 7.80
C ALA A 65 -8.82 -12.55 7.80
N VAL A 66 -8.15 -13.57 8.36
CA VAL A 66 -8.73 -14.90 8.56
C VAL A 66 -9.96 -14.80 9.46
N ARG A 67 -9.87 -14.15 10.63
CA ARG A 67 -10.99 -13.97 11.55
C ARG A 67 -12.17 -13.21 10.93
N ALA A 68 -11.87 -12.19 10.12
CA ALA A 68 -12.90 -11.45 9.40
C ALA A 68 -13.59 -12.32 8.35
N TYR A 69 -12.83 -13.13 7.63
CA TYR A 69 -13.37 -14.09 6.67
C TYR A 69 -14.26 -15.16 7.36
N GLU A 70 -13.79 -15.73 8.48
CA GLU A 70 -14.55 -16.73 9.28
C GLU A 70 -15.92 -16.18 9.70
N ARG A 71 -15.94 -14.95 10.22
CA ARG A 71 -17.21 -14.31 10.65
C ARG A 71 -18.15 -14.08 9.47
N LEU A 72 -17.62 -13.60 8.35
CA LEU A 72 -18.42 -13.29 7.17
C LEU A 72 -18.96 -14.57 6.49
N ALA A 73 -18.15 -15.62 6.45
CA ALA A 73 -18.47 -16.89 5.82
C ALA A 73 -19.25 -17.87 6.75
N GLY A 74 -19.30 -17.60 8.05
CA GLY A 74 -19.93 -18.49 9.05
C GLY A 74 -19.20 -19.83 9.19
N ILE A 75 -17.88 -19.86 9.03
CA ILE A 75 -17.07 -21.09 9.10
C ILE A 75 -15.88 -20.91 10.04
N GLU A 76 -15.25 -22.03 10.41
CA GLU A 76 -13.92 -22.07 11.01
C GLU A 76 -12.89 -22.38 9.90
N ALA A 77 -11.88 -21.54 9.76
CA ALA A 77 -10.87 -21.68 8.73
C ALA A 77 -9.89 -22.81 9.08
N ARG A 78 -9.86 -23.83 8.25
CA ARG A 78 -8.93 -24.97 8.34
C ARG A 78 -7.83 -24.82 7.33
N VAL A 79 -6.86 -23.97 7.65
CA VAL A 79 -5.82 -23.51 6.72
C VAL A 79 -4.52 -23.27 7.45
N ARG A 80 -3.40 -23.64 6.81
CA ARG A 80 -2.06 -23.20 7.20
C ARG A 80 -1.65 -22.06 6.30
N ILE A 81 -1.16 -20.97 6.91
CA ILE A 81 -0.65 -19.80 6.23
C ILE A 81 0.79 -19.55 6.67
N GLN A 82 1.69 -19.44 5.69
CA GLN A 82 3.08 -19.06 5.91
C GLN A 82 3.35 -17.76 5.16
N LEU A 83 3.74 -16.72 5.90
CA LEU A 83 4.06 -15.40 5.35
C LEU A 83 5.56 -15.18 5.35
N LYS A 84 6.11 -14.83 4.18
CA LYS A 84 7.49 -14.37 4.02
C LYS A 84 7.49 -12.90 3.66
N LYS A 85 7.98 -12.06 4.59
CA LYS A 85 8.07 -10.62 4.41
C LYS A 85 9.29 -10.23 3.57
N ASN A 86 9.03 -9.55 2.46
CA ASN A 86 10.03 -8.92 1.61
C ASN A 86 9.88 -7.38 1.64
N ILE A 87 8.64 -6.88 1.83
CA ILE A 87 8.34 -5.45 1.93
C ILE A 87 8.71 -4.98 3.36
N PRO A 88 9.51 -3.92 3.50
CA PRO A 88 9.88 -3.39 4.81
C PRO A 88 8.65 -2.93 5.62
N ILE A 89 8.61 -3.31 6.90
CA ILE A 89 7.49 -3.01 7.79
C ILE A 89 7.55 -1.54 8.25
N GLY A 90 6.41 -0.84 8.23
CA GLY A 90 6.30 0.53 8.73
C GLY A 90 7.05 1.57 7.88
N ARG A 91 7.07 1.39 6.54
CA ARG A 91 7.79 2.24 5.59
C ARG A 91 6.88 2.96 4.58
N GLY A 92 5.59 3.04 4.82
CA GLY A 92 4.65 3.72 3.91
C GLY A 92 4.29 2.93 2.65
N LEU A 93 4.67 1.64 2.57
CA LEU A 93 4.46 0.77 1.39
C LEU A 93 3.22 -0.13 1.47
N GLY A 94 2.48 -0.09 2.57
CA GLY A 94 1.21 -0.81 2.73
C GLY A 94 1.32 -2.34 2.83
N GLY A 95 2.52 -2.91 3.07
CA GLY A 95 2.74 -4.35 3.02
C GLY A 95 1.81 -5.18 3.90
N GLY A 96 1.56 -4.78 5.15
CA GLY A 96 0.64 -5.51 6.04
C GLY A 96 -0.82 -5.49 5.56
N SER A 97 -1.27 -4.37 4.98
CA SER A 97 -2.61 -4.26 4.38
C SER A 97 -2.72 -5.08 3.10
N ALA A 98 -1.63 -5.17 2.32
CA ALA A 98 -1.54 -6.05 1.16
C ALA A 98 -1.67 -7.52 1.57
N ASP A 99 -0.93 -7.93 2.63
CA ASP A 99 -0.98 -9.28 3.17
C ASP A 99 -2.41 -9.66 3.58
N ALA A 100 -3.11 -8.76 4.28
CA ALA A 100 -4.49 -8.99 4.71
C ALA A 100 -5.46 -9.13 3.53
N ALA A 101 -5.42 -8.20 2.57
CA ALA A 101 -6.31 -8.22 1.41
C ALA A 101 -6.10 -9.49 0.58
N VAL A 102 -4.84 -9.84 0.31
CA VAL A 102 -4.49 -11.00 -0.50
C VAL A 102 -4.80 -12.30 0.24
N THR A 103 -4.65 -12.36 1.56
CA THR A 103 -5.11 -13.49 2.38
C THR A 103 -6.62 -13.67 2.27
N PHE A 104 -7.40 -12.60 2.36
CA PHE A 104 -8.86 -12.66 2.21
C PHE A 104 -9.25 -13.20 0.81
N ILE A 105 -8.61 -12.72 -0.25
CA ILE A 105 -8.79 -13.20 -1.63
C ILE A 105 -8.42 -14.69 -1.74
N GLY A 106 -7.32 -15.10 -1.13
CA GLY A 106 -6.86 -16.48 -1.11
C GLY A 106 -7.84 -17.42 -0.43
N LEU A 107 -8.40 -17.02 0.72
CA LEU A 107 -9.44 -17.77 1.43
C LEU A 107 -10.71 -17.90 0.59
N GLN A 108 -11.13 -16.80 -0.06
CA GLN A 108 -12.28 -16.81 -0.96
C GLN A 108 -12.09 -17.80 -2.13
N ARG A 109 -10.89 -17.86 -2.68
CA ARG A 109 -10.56 -18.83 -3.74
C ARG A 109 -10.50 -20.27 -3.22
N LEU A 110 -9.99 -20.46 -2.00
CA LEU A 110 -9.89 -21.81 -1.40
C LEU A 110 -11.26 -22.38 -1.07
N TYR A 111 -12.09 -21.61 -0.38
CA TYR A 111 -13.38 -22.11 0.12
C TYR A 111 -14.50 -21.99 -0.91
N LYS A 112 -14.42 -21.07 -1.85
CA LYS A 112 -15.41 -20.81 -2.92
C LYS A 112 -16.84 -20.61 -2.39
N LEU A 113 -16.97 -20.03 -1.21
CA LEU A 113 -18.26 -19.77 -0.58
C LEU A 113 -18.91 -18.52 -1.16
N ALA A 114 -20.24 -18.49 -1.23
CA ALA A 114 -20.98 -17.27 -1.53
C ALA A 114 -20.96 -16.36 -0.29
N LEU A 115 -20.21 -15.27 -0.34
CA LEU A 115 -20.19 -14.27 0.72
C LEU A 115 -21.25 -13.20 0.47
N PRO A 116 -21.79 -12.56 1.54
CA PRO A 116 -22.63 -11.39 1.40
C PRO A 116 -21.87 -10.26 0.72
N PHE A 117 -22.17 -9.98 -0.54
CA PHE A 117 -21.42 -9.05 -1.38
C PHE A 117 -21.34 -7.64 -0.76
N ASP A 118 -22.46 -7.18 -0.19
CA ASP A 118 -22.59 -5.84 0.41
C ASP A 118 -21.76 -5.68 1.70
N GLU A 119 -21.39 -6.78 2.37
CA GLU A 119 -20.61 -6.77 3.60
C GLU A 119 -19.09 -6.83 3.36
N ILE A 120 -18.64 -7.25 2.18
CA ILE A 120 -17.22 -7.39 1.84
C ILE A 120 -16.48 -6.04 1.97
N PRO A 121 -16.98 -4.92 1.41
CA PRO A 121 -16.27 -3.64 1.50
C PRO A 121 -16.05 -3.19 2.94
N GLU A 122 -17.06 -3.29 3.79
CA GLU A 122 -16.95 -2.90 5.20
C GLU A 122 -16.01 -3.84 5.97
N THR A 123 -16.07 -5.13 5.67
CA THR A 123 -15.12 -6.12 6.24
C THR A 123 -13.68 -5.75 5.92
N LEU A 124 -13.37 -5.39 4.67
CA LEU A 124 -12.02 -4.97 4.27
C LEU A 124 -11.60 -3.65 4.95
N ARG A 125 -12.50 -2.65 5.03
CA ARG A 125 -12.25 -1.38 5.74
C ARG A 125 -11.94 -1.59 7.21
N SER A 126 -12.59 -2.55 7.86
CA SER A 126 -12.38 -2.88 9.28
C SER A 126 -10.97 -3.43 9.57
N LEU A 127 -10.29 -3.98 8.57
CA LEU A 127 -8.92 -4.48 8.69
C LEU A 127 -7.89 -3.36 8.64
N GLY A 128 -8.15 -2.30 7.86
CA GLY A 128 -7.27 -1.14 7.74
C GLY A 128 -7.60 -0.29 6.50
N SER A 129 -7.26 1.00 6.56
CA SER A 129 -7.63 1.97 5.50
C SER A 129 -7.05 1.63 4.12
N ASP A 130 -5.84 1.05 4.05
CA ASP A 130 -5.23 0.67 2.76
C ASP A 130 -5.73 -0.69 2.23
N VAL A 131 -6.43 -1.51 3.05
CA VAL A 131 -6.84 -2.88 2.66
C VAL A 131 -7.77 -2.88 1.44
N PRO A 132 -8.78 -1.99 1.32
CA PRO A 132 -9.64 -1.94 0.14
C PRO A 132 -8.88 -1.66 -1.16
N PHE A 133 -7.82 -0.84 -1.12
CA PHE A 133 -6.99 -0.60 -2.29
C PHE A 133 -6.35 -1.90 -2.82
N PHE A 134 -5.82 -2.74 -1.94
CA PHE A 134 -5.18 -3.99 -2.35
C PHE A 134 -6.18 -5.04 -2.86
N ALA A 135 -7.46 -4.94 -2.49
CA ALA A 135 -8.51 -5.73 -3.10
C ALA A 135 -8.89 -5.23 -4.50
N LEU A 136 -8.61 -3.95 -4.83
CA LEU A 136 -8.85 -3.33 -6.14
C LEU A 136 -7.64 -3.41 -7.08
N GLY A 137 -6.43 -3.21 -6.55
CA GLY A 137 -5.16 -3.22 -7.30
C GLY A 137 -5.00 -2.12 -8.35
N GLY A 138 -3.87 -2.13 -9.05
CA GLY A 138 -3.57 -1.19 -10.13
C GLY A 138 -3.35 0.23 -9.63
N ARG A 139 -3.97 1.21 -10.31
CA ARG A 139 -4.02 2.62 -9.91
C ARG A 139 -5.42 2.97 -9.43
N ALA A 140 -5.50 3.68 -8.29
CA ALA A 140 -6.79 4.06 -7.73
C ALA A 140 -6.71 5.38 -6.96
N ALA A 141 -7.82 6.13 -6.95
CA ALA A 141 -8.04 7.21 -6.01
C ALA A 141 -8.59 6.65 -4.70
N GLY A 142 -8.12 7.19 -3.57
CA GLY A 142 -8.64 6.94 -2.25
C GLY A 142 -9.11 8.23 -1.61
N VAL A 143 -10.30 8.20 -0.98
CA VAL A 143 -10.89 9.33 -0.25
C VAL A 143 -11.39 8.87 1.12
N GLY A 144 -11.97 9.77 1.90
CA GLY A 144 -12.33 9.47 3.28
C GLY A 144 -11.10 9.28 4.14
N ARG A 145 -10.97 8.15 4.79
CA ARG A 145 -9.73 7.73 5.49
C ARG A 145 -8.70 7.10 4.53
N GLY A 146 -8.92 7.19 3.21
CA GLY A 146 -8.19 6.47 2.17
C GLY A 146 -8.80 5.08 1.87
N ASP A 147 -9.92 4.76 2.48
CA ASP A 147 -10.59 3.45 2.46
C ASP A 147 -11.77 3.38 1.48
N GLU A 148 -12.21 4.51 0.96
CA GLU A 148 -13.11 4.60 -0.18
C GLU A 148 -12.31 4.72 -1.46
N VAL A 149 -12.22 3.61 -2.20
CA VAL A 149 -11.31 3.49 -3.35
C VAL A 149 -12.05 3.44 -4.67
N TYR A 150 -11.55 4.21 -5.63
CA TYR A 150 -12.11 4.33 -6.97
C TYR A 150 -11.06 4.03 -8.02
N LYS A 151 -11.41 3.16 -8.97
CA LYS A 151 -10.54 2.79 -10.08
C LYS A 151 -10.14 4.00 -10.91
N LEU A 152 -8.84 4.12 -11.19
CA LEU A 152 -8.28 5.03 -12.19
C LEU A 152 -7.66 4.23 -13.34
N ASP A 153 -7.43 4.92 -14.47
CA ASP A 153 -6.70 4.35 -15.58
C ASP A 153 -5.24 4.09 -15.19
N ASP A 154 -4.74 2.94 -15.60
CA ASP A 154 -3.36 2.54 -15.30
C ASP A 154 -2.36 3.35 -16.14
N ALA A 155 -1.33 3.91 -15.50
CA ALA A 155 -0.18 4.52 -16.15
C ALA A 155 1.05 3.70 -15.79
N VAL A 156 1.70 3.09 -16.78
CA VAL A 156 2.69 2.03 -16.57
C VAL A 156 4.03 2.29 -17.27
N ASP A 157 4.14 3.36 -18.06
CA ASP A 157 5.30 3.63 -18.91
C ASP A 157 6.41 4.38 -18.14
N TYR A 158 6.73 3.92 -16.93
CA TYR A 158 7.81 4.47 -16.13
C TYR A 158 8.38 3.44 -15.16
N TRP A 159 9.59 3.69 -14.67
CA TRP A 159 10.27 2.90 -13.66
C TRP A 159 10.19 3.58 -12.30
N VAL A 160 10.18 2.80 -11.24
CA VAL A 160 10.13 3.28 -9.87
C VAL A 160 11.34 2.74 -9.11
N LEU A 161 12.13 3.63 -8.54
CA LEU A 161 13.18 3.28 -7.59
C LEU A 161 12.70 3.62 -6.19
N LEU A 162 12.53 2.61 -5.35
CA LEU A 162 12.18 2.75 -3.94
C LEU A 162 13.46 2.79 -3.11
N VAL A 163 13.57 3.76 -2.21
CA VAL A 163 14.71 3.92 -1.30
C VAL A 163 14.19 3.84 0.13
N ASP A 164 14.55 2.76 0.84
CA ASP A 164 14.23 2.57 2.26
C ASP A 164 15.45 2.98 3.11
N PRO A 165 15.35 4.06 3.88
CA PRO A 165 16.44 4.58 4.73
C PRO A 165 16.60 3.79 6.06
N GLY A 166 15.80 2.75 6.29
CA GLY A 166 15.84 1.98 7.53
C GLY A 166 15.15 2.64 8.74
N ILE A 167 14.47 3.78 8.56
CA ILE A 167 13.80 4.54 9.62
C ILE A 167 12.35 4.10 9.75
N VAL A 168 11.87 3.72 10.94
CA VAL A 168 10.44 3.48 11.21
C VAL A 168 9.78 4.78 11.62
N ILE A 169 8.72 5.17 10.93
CA ILE A 169 7.87 6.30 11.30
C ILE A 169 6.47 5.74 11.59
N PRO A 170 6.04 5.70 12.87
CA PRO A 170 4.68 5.31 13.19
C PRO A 170 3.68 6.27 12.53
N THR A 171 2.70 5.72 11.81
CA THR A 171 1.72 6.53 11.07
C THR A 171 0.98 7.50 11.98
N VAL A 172 0.64 7.08 13.21
CA VAL A 172 -0.03 7.94 14.21
C VAL A 172 0.83 9.17 14.54
N ASP A 173 2.14 8.98 14.69
CA ASP A 173 3.06 10.08 14.98
C ASP A 173 3.12 11.05 13.81
N ALA A 174 3.25 10.54 12.57
CA ALA A 174 3.28 11.39 11.37
C ALA A 174 2.02 12.24 11.24
N TYR A 175 0.83 11.68 11.49
CA TYR A 175 -0.42 12.44 11.51
C TYR A 175 -0.45 13.50 12.60
N SER A 176 0.13 13.24 13.78
CA SER A 176 0.18 14.22 14.88
C SER A 176 1.03 15.45 14.56
N TRP A 177 1.90 15.37 13.56
CA TRP A 177 2.79 16.47 13.14
C TRP A 177 2.17 17.38 12.07
N LEU A 178 1.04 16.97 11.52
CA LEU A 178 0.36 17.77 10.51
C LEU A 178 -0.32 18.99 11.14
N THR A 179 -0.17 20.12 10.51
CA THR A 179 -1.00 21.32 10.77
C THR A 179 -2.14 21.29 9.77
N VAL A 180 -3.29 20.81 10.22
CA VAL A 180 -4.47 20.67 9.36
C VAL A 180 -5.40 21.86 9.60
N PRO A 181 -5.92 22.54 8.57
CA PRO A 181 -6.93 23.57 8.72
C PRO A 181 -8.20 22.99 9.41
N ASP A 182 -8.80 23.79 10.28
CA ASP A 182 -10.03 23.42 11.03
C ASP A 182 -11.29 23.33 10.13
N GLN A 183 -11.15 23.67 8.84
CA GLN A 183 -12.23 23.59 7.86
C GLN A 183 -12.04 22.37 6.98
N SER A 184 -12.95 21.43 7.12
CA SER A 184 -13.15 20.37 6.15
C SER A 184 -13.50 20.98 4.79
N ASN A 185 -12.51 21.12 3.92
CA ASN A 185 -12.80 21.20 2.50
C ASN A 185 -13.46 19.86 2.16
N THR A 186 -14.77 19.86 1.98
CA THR A 186 -15.52 18.65 1.68
C THR A 186 -15.02 18.07 0.35
N ILE A 187 -15.09 16.75 0.21
CA ILE A 187 -14.82 16.05 -1.06
C ILE A 187 -15.57 16.73 -2.22
N GLU A 188 -16.77 17.26 -1.97
CA GLU A 188 -17.59 17.99 -2.94
C GLU A 188 -16.91 19.26 -3.45
N SER A 189 -16.30 20.09 -2.59
CA SER A 189 -15.56 21.28 -3.02
C SER A 189 -14.31 20.90 -3.80
N PHE A 190 -13.67 19.82 -3.40
CA PHE A 190 -12.46 19.31 -4.06
C PHE A 190 -12.76 18.72 -5.46
N CYS A 191 -13.82 17.92 -5.61
CA CYS A 191 -14.26 17.38 -6.90
C CYS A 191 -14.75 18.51 -7.85
N ALA A 192 -15.32 19.58 -7.29
CA ALA A 192 -15.75 20.74 -8.06
C ALA A 192 -14.57 21.59 -8.56
N GLU A 193 -13.48 21.68 -7.78
CA GLU A 193 -12.30 22.49 -8.12
C GLU A 193 -11.30 21.77 -9.04
N THR A 194 -11.20 20.45 -8.98
CA THR A 194 -10.13 19.71 -9.67
C THR A 194 -10.63 18.71 -10.71
N GLY A 195 -11.93 18.37 -10.72
CA GLY A 195 -12.43 17.16 -11.40
C GLY A 195 -11.70 15.92 -10.89
N PHE A 196 -12.17 14.71 -11.18
CA PHE A 196 -11.39 13.49 -10.95
C PHE A 196 -10.25 13.34 -11.99
N GLU A 197 -10.13 14.26 -12.92
CA GLU A 197 -9.03 14.32 -13.86
C GLU A 197 -7.78 14.83 -13.11
N CYS A 198 -6.76 14.00 -13.09
CA CYS A 198 -5.43 14.36 -12.62
C CYS A 198 -4.75 15.32 -13.62
N SER A 199 -5.44 16.39 -14.01
CA SER A 199 -4.97 17.40 -14.96
C SER A 199 -4.27 18.56 -14.27
N GLY A 200 -3.46 18.26 -13.25
CA GLY A 200 -2.58 19.23 -12.64
C GLY A 200 -1.24 18.61 -12.34
N ASP A 201 -0.19 19.17 -12.89
CA ASP A 201 1.20 18.70 -12.80
C ASP A 201 1.82 18.72 -11.40
N VAL A 202 1.05 19.04 -10.36
CA VAL A 202 1.56 19.17 -8.99
C VAL A 202 0.96 18.10 -8.08
N TRP A 203 1.58 16.95 -8.10
CA TRP A 203 1.31 15.89 -7.12
C TRP A 203 2.12 16.17 -5.87
N THR A 204 1.50 16.10 -4.71
CA THR A 204 2.11 16.44 -3.42
C THR A 204 1.92 15.30 -2.43
N ASN A 205 2.73 15.33 -1.38
CA ASN A 205 2.49 14.53 -0.20
C ASN A 205 2.60 15.44 1.03
N ASP A 206 1.47 15.70 1.69
CA ASP A 206 1.40 16.64 2.81
C ASP A 206 2.24 16.20 4.02
N PHE A 207 2.62 14.92 4.09
CA PHE A 207 3.56 14.46 5.11
C PHE A 207 5.00 14.90 4.87
N GLU A 208 5.38 15.29 3.64
CA GLU A 208 6.77 15.67 3.35
C GLU A 208 7.26 16.79 4.25
N THR A 209 6.51 17.87 4.38
CA THR A 209 6.91 19.01 5.20
C THR A 209 7.20 18.64 6.65
N PRO A 210 6.29 18.03 7.42
CA PRO A 210 6.55 17.70 8.83
C PRO A 210 7.54 16.55 9.01
N VAL A 211 7.57 15.58 8.08
CA VAL A 211 8.48 14.44 8.13
C VAL A 211 9.91 14.89 7.80
N PHE A 212 10.11 15.68 6.75
CA PHE A 212 11.43 16.15 6.35
C PHE A 212 12.04 17.14 7.37
N ALA A 213 11.21 17.91 8.06
CA ALA A 213 11.68 18.73 9.17
C ALA A 213 12.27 17.91 10.33
N ARG A 214 11.75 16.68 10.56
CA ARG A 214 12.23 15.78 11.63
C ARG A 214 13.31 14.81 11.15
N TYR A 215 13.27 14.44 9.89
CA TYR A 215 14.19 13.51 9.24
C TYR A 215 14.76 14.14 7.97
N PRO A 216 15.70 15.11 8.09
CA PRO A 216 16.22 15.85 6.93
C PRO A 216 16.90 14.98 5.88
N ASP A 217 17.39 13.81 6.27
CA ASP A 217 17.99 12.86 5.34
C ASP A 217 16.99 12.34 4.29
N LEU A 218 15.68 12.30 4.60
CA LEU A 218 14.66 11.91 3.64
C LEU A 218 14.49 12.97 2.53
N ALA A 219 14.58 14.26 2.89
CA ALA A 219 14.61 15.35 1.91
C ALA A 219 15.82 15.23 0.99
N ARG A 220 17.01 14.94 1.56
CA ARG A 220 18.24 14.74 0.78
C ARG A 220 18.12 13.57 -0.18
N ILE A 221 17.52 12.44 0.23
CA ILE A 221 17.25 11.29 -0.65
C ILE A 221 16.35 11.72 -1.82
N LYS A 222 15.31 12.51 -1.57
CA LYS A 222 14.42 13.04 -2.60
C LYS A 222 15.19 13.92 -3.60
N GLU A 223 15.99 14.87 -3.11
CA GLU A 223 16.82 15.74 -3.93
C GLU A 223 17.84 14.94 -4.75
N GLU A 224 18.47 13.95 -4.14
CA GLU A 224 19.44 13.09 -4.80
C GLU A 224 18.79 12.25 -5.92
N LEU A 225 17.59 11.69 -5.71
CA LEU A 225 16.84 10.99 -6.75
C LEU A 225 16.56 11.90 -7.96
N ILE A 226 16.17 13.15 -7.74
CA ILE A 226 15.98 14.14 -8.81
C ILE A 226 17.31 14.42 -9.53
N SER A 227 18.40 14.61 -8.79
CA SER A 227 19.72 14.85 -9.40
C SER A 227 20.25 13.67 -10.21
N LEU A 228 19.80 12.46 -9.89
CA LEU A 228 20.12 11.21 -10.60
C LEU A 228 19.17 10.92 -11.77
N GLY A 229 18.31 11.88 -12.17
CA GLY A 229 17.48 11.78 -13.37
C GLY A 229 16.03 11.36 -13.12
N ALA A 230 15.60 11.21 -11.88
CA ALA A 230 14.17 11.04 -11.61
C ALA A 230 13.41 12.30 -12.04
N TYR A 231 12.43 12.16 -12.96
CA TYR A 231 11.57 13.30 -13.31
C TYR A 231 10.64 13.69 -12.18
N ARG A 232 10.51 12.80 -11.19
CA ARG A 232 9.75 13.03 -9.97
C ARG A 232 10.29 12.15 -8.83
N ALA A 233 10.31 12.71 -7.61
CA ALA A 233 10.57 11.97 -6.38
C ALA A 233 9.63 12.45 -5.27
N ALA A 234 9.19 11.53 -4.41
CA ALA A 234 8.27 11.83 -3.31
C ALA A 234 8.38 10.80 -2.18
N LEU A 235 7.85 11.19 -1.01
CA LEU A 235 7.62 10.29 0.11
C LEU A 235 6.44 9.35 -0.19
N SER A 236 6.51 8.07 0.18
CA SER A 236 5.37 7.15 0.09
C SER A 236 4.59 7.12 1.40
N GLY A 237 3.31 7.47 1.35
CA GLY A 237 2.47 7.53 2.56
C GLY A 237 3.05 8.48 3.60
N SER A 238 3.01 8.09 4.86
CA SER A 238 3.66 8.80 5.98
C SER A 238 5.17 8.53 6.08
N GLY A 239 5.72 7.81 5.13
CA GLY A 239 7.15 7.49 5.08
C GLY A 239 7.48 6.17 5.78
N SER A 240 8.73 5.87 5.85
CA SER A 240 9.95 6.63 5.49
C SER A 240 10.46 6.39 4.06
N THR A 241 9.90 5.46 3.30
CA THR A 241 10.34 5.20 1.91
C THR A 241 10.16 6.47 1.06
N VAL A 242 11.23 6.85 0.38
CA VAL A 242 11.21 7.85 -0.70
C VAL A 242 11.31 7.11 -2.02
N PHE A 243 10.54 7.53 -3.02
CA PHE A 243 10.61 6.91 -4.34
C PHE A 243 10.94 7.94 -5.42
N GLY A 244 11.62 7.49 -6.47
CA GLY A 244 11.87 8.23 -7.69
C GLY A 244 11.20 7.56 -8.89
N GLN A 245 10.65 8.35 -9.81
CA GLN A 245 10.07 7.91 -11.07
C GLN A 245 11.00 8.28 -12.22
N PHE A 246 11.28 7.31 -13.11
CA PHE A 246 12.21 7.45 -14.22
C PHE A 246 11.54 7.01 -15.53
N GLN A 247 11.81 7.73 -16.61
CA GLN A 247 11.35 7.32 -17.94
C GLN A 247 12.19 6.17 -18.49
N LEU A 248 13.50 6.19 -18.25
CA LEU A 248 14.42 5.20 -18.79
C LEU A 248 14.88 4.22 -17.70
N LEU A 249 14.87 2.94 -18.04
CA LEU A 249 15.40 1.88 -17.17
C LEU A 249 16.89 2.10 -16.82
N SER A 250 17.69 2.56 -17.78
CA SER A 250 19.11 2.82 -17.59
C SER A 250 19.38 3.87 -16.50
N GLU A 251 18.60 4.95 -16.47
CA GLU A 251 18.70 5.99 -15.46
C GLU A 251 18.31 5.46 -14.08
N ALA A 252 17.21 4.69 -14.01
CA ALA A 252 16.76 4.06 -12.77
C ALA A 252 17.79 3.06 -12.21
N ILE A 253 18.45 2.29 -13.05
CA ILE A 253 19.55 1.37 -12.67
C ILE A 253 20.74 2.17 -12.14
N GLN A 254 21.16 3.22 -12.85
CA GLN A 254 22.28 4.06 -12.43
C GLN A 254 22.01 4.72 -11.08
N ALA A 255 20.82 5.27 -10.89
CA ALA A 255 20.39 5.84 -9.61
C ALA A 255 20.38 4.79 -8.49
N GLY A 256 19.87 3.59 -8.77
CA GLY A 256 19.90 2.48 -7.82
C GLY A 256 21.31 2.13 -7.38
N SER A 257 22.24 1.98 -8.33
CA SER A 257 23.67 1.67 -8.05
C SER A 257 24.37 2.78 -7.25
N ALA A 258 24.00 4.03 -7.45
CA ALA A 258 24.57 5.17 -6.70
C ALA A 258 24.09 5.21 -5.23
N LEU A 259 22.89 4.70 -4.96
CA LEU A 259 22.28 4.67 -3.63
C LEU A 259 22.50 3.37 -2.86
N GLU A 260 22.80 2.26 -3.59
CA GLU A 260 23.11 0.97 -3.02
C GLU A 260 24.33 1.04 -2.08
N GLY A 261 24.29 0.31 -0.97
CA GLY A 261 25.33 0.36 0.07
C GLY A 261 25.11 1.43 1.14
N ARG A 262 24.35 2.51 0.85
CA ARG A 262 23.88 3.48 1.86
C ARG A 262 22.45 3.18 2.32
N PHE A 263 21.63 2.69 1.40
CA PHE A 263 20.22 2.43 1.62
C PHE A 263 19.81 1.07 1.05
N ARG A 264 18.71 0.53 1.55
CA ARG A 264 18.06 -0.57 0.85
C ARG A 264 17.26 0.00 -0.32
N VAL A 265 17.65 -0.38 -1.53
CA VAL A 265 16.99 0.07 -2.76
C VAL A 265 16.22 -1.07 -3.42
N LYS A 266 15.12 -0.74 -4.09
CA LYS A 266 14.36 -1.67 -4.91
C LYS A 266 13.92 -1.00 -6.19
N LEU A 267 14.51 -1.40 -7.30
CA LEU A 267 14.02 -1.05 -8.62
C LEU A 267 12.78 -1.90 -8.93
N THR A 268 11.73 -1.26 -9.37
CA THR A 268 10.43 -1.87 -9.65
C THR A 268 9.70 -1.11 -10.76
N LYS A 269 8.49 -1.52 -11.07
CA LYS A 269 7.59 -0.84 -12.02
C LYS A 269 6.17 -0.77 -11.46
N PRO A 270 5.33 0.16 -11.94
CA PRO A 270 3.92 0.13 -11.65
C PRO A 270 3.29 -1.15 -12.17
N LEU A 271 2.34 -1.69 -11.42
CA LEU A 271 1.53 -2.83 -11.85
C LEU A 271 0.17 -2.32 -12.33
N PRO A 272 -0.19 -2.51 -13.61
CA PRO A 272 -1.55 -2.31 -14.07
C PRO A 272 -2.48 -3.34 -13.43
N ARG A 273 -3.76 -3.01 -13.29
CA ARG A 273 -4.74 -3.85 -12.57
C ARG A 273 -4.84 -5.26 -13.12
N TRP A 274 -4.81 -5.42 -14.45
CA TRP A 274 -4.87 -6.74 -15.07
C TRP A 274 -3.66 -7.62 -14.70
N GLU A 275 -2.44 -7.04 -14.69
CA GLU A 275 -1.21 -7.75 -14.34
C GLU A 275 -1.17 -8.04 -12.82
N TYR A 276 -1.64 -7.09 -12.01
CA TYR A 276 -1.77 -7.25 -10.55
C TYR A 276 -2.60 -8.50 -10.22
N PHE A 277 -3.80 -8.65 -10.81
CA PHE A 277 -4.66 -9.80 -10.53
C PHE A 277 -4.13 -11.12 -11.11
N GLN A 278 -3.42 -11.09 -12.22
CA GLN A 278 -2.76 -12.28 -12.76
C GLN A 278 -1.64 -12.78 -11.84
N LYS A 279 -0.91 -11.85 -11.19
CA LYS A 279 0.24 -12.17 -10.34
C LYS A 279 -0.12 -12.50 -8.89
N ILE A 280 -1.27 -12.04 -8.39
CA ILE A 280 -1.65 -12.27 -6.98
C ILE A 280 -1.66 -13.75 -6.63
N VAL A 281 -2.17 -14.60 -7.50
CA VAL A 281 -2.35 -16.03 -7.22
C VAL A 281 -1.64 -16.87 -8.25
N GLU A 282 -0.70 -17.68 -7.77
CA GLU A 282 -0.06 -18.74 -8.54
C GLU A 282 -0.54 -20.09 -8.02
N GLU A 283 -1.29 -20.80 -8.85
CA GLU A 283 -1.69 -22.18 -8.54
C GLU A 283 -0.44 -23.05 -8.68
N ARG A 284 0.00 -23.68 -7.58
CA ARG A 284 1.03 -24.71 -7.68
C ARG A 284 0.40 -25.92 -8.31
N PRO A 285 1.03 -26.53 -9.35
CA PRO A 285 0.54 -27.80 -9.85
C PRO A 285 0.45 -28.80 -8.69
N GLU A 286 -0.64 -29.53 -8.62
CA GLU A 286 -0.82 -30.63 -7.67
C GLU A 286 0.35 -31.62 -7.85
N ARG A 287 1.04 -31.91 -6.75
CA ARG A 287 2.12 -32.90 -6.73
C ARG A 287 1.53 -34.30 -6.60
#